data_b1afff2ab40c45bcdd715389621deba5
#
_entry.id   b1afff2ab40c45bcdd715389621deba5
#
_cell.length_a   1.000
_cell.length_b   1.000
_cell.length_c   1.000
_cell.angle_alpha   90.00
_cell.angle_beta   90.00
_cell.angle_gamma   90.00
#
_symmetry.space_group_name_H-M   'P 1'
#
loop_
_entity.id
_entity.type
_entity.pdbx_description
1 polymer ?
#
loop_
_entity_poly.entity_id
_entity_poly.type
_entity_poly.pdbx_seq_one_letter_code
_entity_poly.pdbx_strand_id
1 'polypeptide(L)'
;MIDIFFNYTFNKIIRQVLKITKQYNSLHNTSFLYILITKMLFKEREFMKTSNIELENELFKSVYDKTPEYIKNLDLMDFSNEGEFTFTLKKEHLKPYNEKTNPEGLNLEEWFANYAKEAKVSTAGIRGPQNILYPQDTRFPINLVGIVLATLAKALVAKEKYKGKEIIKVAGREVRYNSDLFLDAIARIQAANGIRTLVPKDRKTIPIWLASFLAFKLDLLGGEYITSSHGISVKNATKDLNCQGSQYLPEESMEFVNKIQEIFDETNKKGIYEIKIAAKNN
;
A
#
# COMPACT_ATOMS: atom_id res chain seq x y z
N MET A 1 6.96 -17.12 -18.30
CA MET A 1 6.47 -18.43 -17.82
C MET A 1 4.97 -18.44 -17.53
N ILE A 2 4.40 -17.38 -16.94
CA ILE A 2 2.96 -17.27 -16.65
C ILE A 2 2.10 -17.23 -17.93
N ASP A 3 2.51 -16.52 -18.97
CA ASP A 3 1.79 -16.44 -20.25
C ASP A 3 1.74 -17.77 -21.02
N ILE A 4 2.75 -18.61 -20.88
CA ILE A 4 2.79 -19.94 -21.50
C ILE A 4 1.83 -20.89 -20.78
N PHE A 5 1.74 -20.80 -19.46
CA PHE A 5 0.80 -21.60 -18.66
C PHE A 5 -0.66 -21.16 -18.89
N PHE A 6 -0.90 -19.86 -18.97
CA PHE A 6 -2.24 -19.31 -19.24
C PHE A 6 -2.76 -19.74 -20.62
N ASN A 7 -1.92 -19.66 -21.65
CA ASN A 7 -2.25 -20.11 -22.99
C ASN A 7 -2.46 -21.64 -23.07
N TYR A 8 -1.69 -22.42 -22.32
CA TYR A 8 -1.82 -23.88 -22.32
C TYR A 8 -3.13 -24.33 -21.67
N THR A 9 -3.47 -23.78 -20.51
CA THR A 9 -4.70 -24.11 -19.76
C THR A 9 -5.93 -23.60 -20.50
N PHE A 10 -5.93 -22.38 -20.99
CA PHE A 10 -7.01 -21.80 -21.78
C PHE A 10 -7.27 -22.59 -23.07
N ASN A 11 -6.25 -22.98 -23.81
CA ASN A 11 -6.39 -23.81 -25.00
C ASN A 11 -6.91 -25.23 -24.69
N LYS A 12 -6.56 -25.78 -23.52
CA LYS A 12 -7.09 -27.08 -23.07
C LYS A 12 -8.59 -27.00 -22.76
N ILE A 13 -9.04 -25.92 -22.12
CA ILE A 13 -10.45 -25.65 -21.83
C ILE A 13 -11.23 -25.47 -23.13
N ILE A 14 -10.73 -24.64 -24.04
CA ILE A 14 -11.37 -24.42 -25.35
C ILE A 14 -11.52 -25.76 -26.13
N ARG A 15 -10.48 -26.60 -26.12
CA ARG A 15 -10.54 -27.93 -26.78
C ARG A 15 -11.54 -28.86 -26.11
N GLN A 16 -11.68 -28.84 -24.78
CA GLN A 16 -12.71 -29.62 -24.08
C GLN A 16 -14.13 -29.10 -24.40
N VAL A 17 -14.34 -27.79 -24.37
CA VAL A 17 -15.62 -27.16 -24.72
C VAL A 17 -15.98 -27.49 -26.16
N LEU A 18 -15.06 -27.36 -27.11
CA LEU A 18 -15.29 -27.72 -28.50
C LEU A 18 -15.57 -29.20 -28.70
N LYS A 19 -14.96 -30.08 -27.92
CA LYS A 19 -15.27 -31.54 -27.95
C LYS A 19 -16.68 -31.83 -27.45
N ILE A 20 -17.08 -31.19 -26.36
CA ILE A 20 -18.42 -31.30 -25.78
C ILE A 20 -19.44 -30.71 -26.74
N THR A 21 -19.19 -29.56 -27.35
CA THR A 21 -20.11 -28.94 -28.32
C THR A 21 -20.29 -29.80 -29.56
N LYS A 22 -19.25 -30.45 -30.06
CA LYS A 22 -19.34 -31.40 -31.18
C LYS A 22 -20.14 -32.66 -30.84
N GLN A 23 -20.08 -33.12 -29.58
CA GLN A 23 -20.78 -34.31 -29.12
C GLN A 23 -22.27 -34.07 -28.85
N TYR A 24 -22.68 -32.81 -28.63
CA TYR A 24 -24.05 -32.41 -28.27
C TYR A 24 -24.72 -31.52 -29.31
N ASN A 25 -24.27 -31.53 -30.57
CA ASN A 25 -24.84 -30.76 -31.67
C ASN A 25 -26.30 -31.14 -32.02
N SER A 26 -26.92 -32.06 -31.25
CA SER A 26 -28.31 -32.49 -31.42
C SER A 26 -29.27 -31.96 -30.32
N LEU A 27 -28.80 -31.16 -29.37
CA LEU A 27 -29.67 -30.70 -28.27
C LEU A 27 -29.80 -29.16 -28.29
N HIS A 28 -31.03 -28.72 -28.55
CA HIS A 28 -31.48 -27.31 -28.56
C HIS A 28 -31.38 -26.58 -27.19
N ASN A 29 -30.37 -26.85 -26.36
CA ASN A 29 -30.31 -26.24 -25.03
C ASN A 29 -29.02 -25.45 -24.79
N THR A 30 -28.91 -24.29 -25.47
CA THR A 30 -27.85 -23.32 -25.30
C THR A 30 -27.69 -22.86 -23.85
N SER A 31 -28.80 -22.87 -23.08
CA SER A 31 -28.78 -22.48 -21.65
C SER A 31 -28.02 -23.46 -20.77
N PHE A 32 -28.16 -24.78 -21.05
CA PHE A 32 -27.44 -25.82 -20.28
C PHE A 32 -25.90 -25.72 -20.51
N LEU A 33 -25.52 -25.51 -21.77
CA LEU A 33 -24.12 -25.36 -22.14
C LEU A 33 -23.49 -24.10 -21.51
N TYR A 34 -24.24 -23.00 -21.48
CA TYR A 34 -23.83 -21.75 -20.82
C TYR A 34 -23.65 -21.96 -19.32
N ILE A 35 -24.56 -22.64 -18.65
CA ILE A 35 -24.48 -22.97 -17.22
C ILE A 35 -23.26 -23.87 -16.93
N LEU A 36 -22.99 -24.84 -17.79
CA LEU A 36 -21.85 -25.76 -17.62
C LEU A 36 -20.50 -25.02 -17.78
N ILE A 37 -20.41 -24.20 -18.80
CA ILE A 37 -19.21 -23.36 -19.05
C ILE A 37 -19.00 -22.39 -17.90
N THR A 38 -20.05 -21.73 -17.42
CA THR A 38 -19.98 -20.80 -16.30
C THR A 38 -19.54 -21.51 -15.01
N LYS A 39 -20.07 -22.69 -14.72
CA LYS A 39 -19.66 -23.50 -13.55
C LYS A 39 -18.22 -23.99 -13.66
N MET A 40 -17.77 -24.41 -14.84
CA MET A 40 -16.38 -24.82 -15.04
C MET A 40 -15.42 -23.64 -14.88
N LEU A 41 -15.73 -22.48 -15.47
CA LEU A 41 -14.94 -21.26 -15.33
C LEU A 41 -14.93 -20.74 -13.87
N PHE A 42 -16.03 -20.90 -13.14
CA PHE A 42 -16.11 -20.51 -11.74
C PHE A 42 -15.26 -21.44 -10.85
N LYS A 43 -15.33 -22.75 -11.08
CA LYS A 43 -14.56 -23.75 -10.33
C LYS A 43 -13.05 -23.63 -10.59
N GLU A 44 -12.63 -23.33 -11.83
CA GLU A 44 -11.22 -23.05 -12.13
C GLU A 44 -10.76 -21.71 -11.57
N ARG A 45 -11.63 -20.70 -11.54
CA ARG A 45 -11.31 -19.41 -10.87
C ARG A 45 -11.08 -19.58 -9.37
N GLU A 46 -11.85 -20.41 -8.69
CA GLU A 46 -11.64 -20.72 -7.27
C GLU A 46 -10.36 -21.52 -7.06
N PHE A 47 -10.12 -22.56 -7.89
CA PHE A 47 -8.89 -23.34 -7.82
C PHE A 47 -7.64 -22.50 -8.11
N MET A 48 -7.69 -21.64 -9.12
CA MET A 48 -6.61 -20.71 -9.45
C MET A 48 -6.38 -19.68 -8.34
N LYS A 49 -7.44 -19.20 -7.69
CA LYS A 49 -7.30 -18.30 -6.53
C LYS A 49 -6.61 -19.00 -5.37
N THR A 50 -7.02 -20.22 -5.02
CA THR A 50 -6.47 -20.95 -3.89
C THR A 50 -4.99 -21.31 -4.12
N SER A 51 -4.66 -21.82 -5.31
CA SER A 51 -3.27 -22.17 -5.64
C SER A 51 -2.35 -20.94 -5.75
N ASN A 52 -2.85 -19.80 -6.23
CA ASN A 52 -2.07 -18.56 -6.25
C ASN A 52 -1.84 -18.01 -4.85
N ILE A 53 -2.83 -18.07 -3.97
CA ILE A 53 -2.70 -17.64 -2.58
C ILE A 53 -1.68 -18.51 -1.83
N GLU A 54 -1.70 -19.82 -2.03
CA GLU A 54 -0.74 -20.74 -1.42
C GLU A 54 0.68 -20.45 -1.93
N LEU A 55 0.87 -20.30 -3.24
CA LEU A 55 2.16 -19.97 -3.85
C LEU A 55 2.68 -18.61 -3.39
N GLU A 56 1.80 -17.61 -3.28
CA GLU A 56 2.13 -16.28 -2.77
C GLU A 56 2.53 -16.33 -1.30
N ASN A 57 1.83 -17.12 -0.49
CA ASN A 57 2.14 -17.32 0.92
C ASN A 57 3.49 -18.01 1.12
N GLU A 58 3.81 -19.03 0.30
CA GLU A 58 5.11 -19.71 0.33
C GLU A 58 6.25 -18.77 -0.08
N LEU A 59 6.04 -17.97 -1.13
CA LEU A 59 7.02 -16.98 -1.58
C LEU A 59 7.23 -15.92 -0.50
N PHE A 60 6.16 -15.37 0.07
CA PHE A 60 6.21 -14.40 1.15
C PHE A 60 6.97 -14.97 2.35
N LYS A 61 6.61 -16.17 2.79
CA LYS A 61 7.27 -16.85 3.91
C LYS A 61 8.77 -17.05 3.64
N SER A 62 9.13 -17.55 2.45
CA SER A 62 10.53 -17.75 2.08
C SER A 62 11.35 -16.46 2.10
N VAL A 63 10.79 -15.35 1.67
CA VAL A 63 11.47 -14.04 1.68
C VAL A 63 11.49 -13.48 3.11
N TYR A 64 10.39 -13.61 3.84
CA TYR A 64 10.29 -13.16 5.23
C TYR A 64 11.29 -13.87 6.14
N ASP A 65 11.42 -15.19 6.02
CA ASP A 65 12.36 -15.98 6.83
C ASP A 65 13.83 -15.60 6.59
N LYS A 66 14.15 -15.10 5.39
CA LYS A 66 15.49 -14.63 5.02
C LYS A 66 15.73 -13.15 5.37
N THR A 67 14.69 -12.42 5.78
CA THR A 67 14.81 -11.01 6.11
C THR A 67 15.44 -10.86 7.50
N PRO A 68 16.47 -10.00 7.67
CA PRO A 68 17.06 -9.74 8.98
C PRO A 68 16.02 -9.29 10.01
N GLU A 69 16.18 -9.70 11.27
CA GLU A 69 15.22 -9.38 12.34
C GLU A 69 15.00 -7.89 12.53
N TYR A 70 16.04 -7.06 12.39
CA TYR A 70 15.90 -5.62 12.52
C TYR A 70 14.99 -5.00 11.43
N ILE A 71 14.88 -5.64 10.27
CA ILE A 71 13.94 -5.24 9.20
C ILE A 71 12.52 -5.72 9.53
N LYS A 72 12.37 -6.94 10.10
CA LYS A 72 11.08 -7.49 10.52
C LYS A 72 10.46 -6.67 11.66
N ASN A 73 11.29 -6.19 12.56
CA ASN A 73 10.90 -5.40 13.72
C ASN A 73 10.56 -3.93 13.39
N LEU A 74 10.35 -3.60 12.12
CA LEU A 74 9.90 -2.25 11.72
C LEU A 74 8.44 -1.94 12.12
N ASP A 75 7.69 -2.90 12.61
CA ASP A 75 6.39 -2.69 13.23
C ASP A 75 6.55 -2.21 14.68
N LEU A 76 7.16 -1.04 14.84
CA LEU A 76 7.40 -0.42 16.13
C LEU A 76 6.12 0.19 16.76
N MET A 77 4.99 0.09 16.09
CA MET A 77 3.73 0.67 16.51
C MET A 77 2.65 -0.39 16.54
N ASP A 78 1.97 -0.49 17.67
CA ASP A 78 0.84 -1.40 17.84
C ASP A 78 -0.47 -0.74 17.41
N PHE A 79 -0.84 -0.92 16.16
CA PHE A 79 -2.13 -0.47 15.62
C PHE A 79 -3.31 -1.40 16.00
N SER A 80 -3.09 -2.51 16.70
CA SER A 80 -4.16 -3.27 17.34
C SER A 80 -4.74 -2.52 18.54
N ASN A 81 -3.98 -1.61 19.15
CA ASN A 81 -4.47 -0.63 20.09
C ASN A 81 -5.41 0.35 19.38
N GLU A 82 -6.71 0.27 19.66
CA GLU A 82 -7.72 1.15 19.08
C GLU A 82 -7.77 2.55 19.72
N GLY A 83 -7.12 2.74 20.88
CA GLY A 83 -7.00 4.02 21.56
C GLY A 83 -6.00 4.97 20.88
N GLU A 84 -5.96 6.20 21.37
CA GLU A 84 -4.92 7.16 21.01
C GLU A 84 -3.56 6.71 21.60
N PHE A 85 -2.48 6.87 20.83
CA PHE A 85 -1.13 6.65 21.31
C PHE A 85 -0.12 7.55 20.60
N THR A 86 1.11 7.58 21.11
CA THR A 86 2.22 8.34 20.53
C THR A 86 3.35 7.41 20.13
N PHE A 87 3.81 7.53 18.90
CA PHE A 87 5.05 6.91 18.45
C PHE A 87 6.20 7.91 18.59
N THR A 88 7.29 7.48 19.24
CA THR A 88 8.50 8.29 19.39
C THR A 88 9.52 7.89 18.34
N LEU A 89 9.70 8.74 17.32
CA LEU A 89 10.80 8.62 16.37
C LEU A 89 12.08 9.09 17.07
N LYS A 90 13.09 8.20 17.16
CA LYS A 90 14.38 8.48 17.79
C LYS A 90 15.45 8.76 16.73
N LYS A 91 16.48 9.50 17.08
CA LYS A 91 17.65 9.72 16.20
C LYS A 91 18.35 8.41 15.82
N GLU A 92 18.31 7.41 16.70
CA GLU A 92 18.83 6.06 16.47
C GLU A 92 18.12 5.37 15.29
N HIS A 93 16.82 5.56 15.13
CA HIS A 93 16.03 5.03 14.01
C HIS A 93 16.47 5.59 12.65
N LEU A 94 17.01 6.80 12.63
CA LEU A 94 17.45 7.44 11.39
C LEU A 94 18.74 6.84 10.83
N LYS A 95 19.56 6.24 11.70
CA LYS A 95 20.90 5.73 11.38
C LYS A 95 20.88 4.24 11.06
N PRO A 96 21.93 3.72 10.39
CA PRO A 96 22.04 2.30 10.11
C PRO A 96 22.00 1.42 11.36
N TYR A 97 21.39 0.26 11.20
CA TYR A 97 21.43 -0.79 12.21
C TYR A 97 22.87 -1.26 12.47
N ASN A 98 23.20 -1.40 13.74
CA ASN A 98 24.40 -2.06 14.18
C ASN A 98 24.14 -2.72 15.53
N GLU A 99 24.28 -4.05 15.59
CA GLU A 99 23.97 -4.84 16.77
C GLU A 99 24.64 -4.33 18.06
N LYS A 100 25.88 -3.81 17.94
CA LYS A 100 26.67 -3.35 19.11
C LYS A 100 26.49 -1.87 19.41
N THR A 101 26.37 -1.03 18.40
CA THR A 101 26.42 0.42 18.55
C THR A 101 25.10 1.13 18.30
N ASN A 102 24.19 0.51 17.54
CA ASN A 102 22.85 1.05 17.25
C ASN A 102 21.82 -0.07 16.97
N PRO A 103 21.41 -0.84 17.98
CA PRO A 103 20.45 -1.93 17.80
C PRO A 103 19.03 -1.46 17.43
N GLU A 104 18.70 -0.19 17.59
CA GLU A 104 17.43 0.42 17.19
C GLU A 104 17.48 1.06 15.78
N GLY A 105 18.60 0.95 15.08
CA GLY A 105 18.80 1.56 13.77
C GLY A 105 17.86 1.00 12.71
N LEU A 106 17.16 1.87 11.98
CA LEU A 106 16.26 1.53 10.88
C LEU A 106 16.73 2.07 9.52
N ASN A 107 17.87 2.78 9.50
CA ASN A 107 18.44 3.36 8.28
C ASN A 107 17.48 4.29 7.52
N LEU A 108 16.61 5.01 8.22
CA LEU A 108 15.55 5.79 7.59
C LEU A 108 16.08 6.93 6.72
N GLU A 109 17.19 7.59 7.09
CA GLU A 109 17.77 8.67 6.29
C GLU A 109 18.23 8.20 4.91
N GLU A 110 18.91 7.05 4.82
CA GLU A 110 19.34 6.51 3.54
C GLU A 110 18.16 6.08 2.68
N TRP A 111 17.17 5.43 3.29
CA TRP A 111 15.96 5.00 2.60
C TRP A 111 15.20 6.18 2.01
N PHE A 112 15.00 7.25 2.77
CA PHE A 112 14.33 8.44 2.27
C PHE A 112 15.17 9.21 1.25
N ALA A 113 16.49 9.22 1.38
CA ALA A 113 17.37 9.80 0.38
C ALA A 113 17.25 9.09 -0.98
N ASN A 114 17.10 7.77 -0.99
CA ASN A 114 16.85 6.99 -2.19
C ASN A 114 15.45 7.25 -2.75
N TYR A 115 14.43 7.30 -1.90
CA TYR A 115 13.08 7.66 -2.31
C TYR A 115 13.01 9.08 -2.88
N ALA A 116 13.67 10.06 -2.29
CA ALA A 116 13.71 11.43 -2.77
C ALA A 116 14.31 11.56 -4.18
N LYS A 117 15.29 10.71 -4.54
CA LYS A 117 15.81 10.63 -5.91
C LYS A 117 14.75 10.11 -6.89
N GLU A 118 14.01 9.08 -6.49
CA GLU A 118 12.93 8.50 -7.30
C GLU A 118 11.74 9.46 -7.44
N ALA A 119 11.36 10.16 -6.37
CA ALA A 119 10.25 11.10 -6.35
C ALA A 119 10.40 12.27 -7.32
N LYS A 120 11.62 12.66 -7.65
CA LYS A 120 11.91 13.72 -8.64
C LYS A 120 11.50 13.37 -10.06
N VAL A 121 11.32 12.09 -10.37
CA VAL A 121 11.07 11.61 -11.74
C VAL A 121 9.84 10.70 -11.84
N SER A 122 9.19 10.40 -10.73
CA SER A 122 8.06 9.47 -10.66
C SER A 122 6.82 10.14 -10.08
N THR A 123 5.67 9.84 -10.65
CA THR A 123 4.34 10.22 -10.12
C THR A 123 3.80 9.24 -9.08
N ALA A 124 4.58 8.25 -8.70
CA ALA A 124 4.17 7.25 -7.72
C ALA A 124 4.61 7.67 -6.31
N GLY A 125 3.74 7.48 -5.34
CA GLY A 125 4.10 7.58 -3.93
C GLY A 125 5.14 6.53 -3.49
N ILE A 126 5.35 6.38 -2.20
CA ILE A 126 6.29 5.39 -1.65
C ILE A 126 5.90 3.98 -2.11
N ARG A 127 6.85 3.24 -2.66
CA ARG A 127 6.65 1.84 -3.05
C ARG A 127 7.85 0.97 -2.70
N GLY A 128 7.59 -0.28 -2.37
CA GLY A 128 8.65 -1.25 -2.10
C GLY A 128 8.11 -2.57 -1.55
N PRO A 129 9.01 -3.49 -1.18
CA PRO A 129 8.64 -4.69 -0.45
C PRO A 129 8.13 -4.32 0.95
N GLN A 130 7.12 -5.06 1.42
CA GLN A 130 6.49 -4.80 2.72
C GLN A 130 7.32 -5.44 3.85
N ASN A 131 7.97 -4.63 4.66
CA ASN A 131 8.75 -5.06 5.83
C ASN A 131 9.75 -6.20 5.58
N ILE A 132 10.22 -6.35 4.33
CA ILE A 132 11.14 -7.39 3.92
C ILE A 132 12.16 -6.83 2.93
N LEU A 133 13.38 -7.35 2.97
CA LEU A 133 14.40 -7.11 1.95
C LEU A 133 14.23 -8.11 0.82
N TYR A 134 13.92 -7.60 -0.35
CA TYR A 134 14.00 -8.40 -1.58
C TYR A 134 15.46 -8.38 -2.06
N PRO A 135 16.13 -9.54 -2.26
CA PRO A 135 17.56 -9.57 -2.56
C PRO A 135 17.99 -8.78 -3.79
N GLN A 136 17.05 -8.50 -4.70
CA GLN A 136 17.30 -7.77 -5.95
C GLN A 136 16.68 -6.36 -5.95
N ASP A 137 16.09 -5.92 -4.85
CA ASP A 137 15.41 -4.64 -4.76
C ASP A 137 16.06 -3.80 -3.66
N THR A 138 16.84 -2.81 -4.05
CA THR A 138 17.52 -1.88 -3.15
C THR A 138 16.62 -0.73 -2.69
N ARG A 139 15.35 -0.72 -3.14
CA ARG A 139 14.40 0.32 -2.79
C ARG A 139 13.95 0.21 -1.34
N PHE A 140 13.52 1.34 -0.82
CA PHE A 140 12.96 1.44 0.51
C PHE A 140 11.81 0.42 0.73
N PRO A 141 11.89 -0.45 1.74
CA PRO A 141 10.78 -1.32 2.08
C PRO A 141 9.62 -0.48 2.60
N ILE A 142 8.44 -0.65 2.00
CA ILE A 142 7.23 -0.03 2.53
C ILE A 142 6.83 -0.73 3.83
N ASN A 143 6.79 0.02 4.90
CA ASN A 143 6.43 -0.45 6.23
C ASN A 143 5.60 0.59 6.97
N LEU A 144 5.14 0.23 8.15
CA LEU A 144 4.27 1.09 8.94
C LEU A 144 4.94 2.43 9.30
N VAL A 145 6.24 2.42 9.63
CA VAL A 145 6.99 3.65 9.94
C VAL A 145 7.04 4.58 8.72
N GLY A 146 7.33 4.03 7.55
CA GLY A 146 7.36 4.80 6.29
C GLY A 146 5.99 5.39 5.94
N ILE A 147 4.91 4.61 6.09
CA ILE A 147 3.53 5.09 5.88
C ILE A 147 3.20 6.22 6.85
N VAL A 148 3.50 6.05 8.14
CA VAL A 148 3.23 7.06 9.18
C VAL A 148 3.98 8.35 8.89
N LEU A 149 5.29 8.27 8.59
CA LEU A 149 6.11 9.44 8.27
C LEU A 149 5.63 10.17 7.01
N ALA A 150 5.34 9.44 5.95
CA ALA A 150 4.86 10.04 4.70
C ALA A 150 3.49 10.71 4.88
N THR A 151 2.56 10.03 5.58
CA THR A 151 1.24 10.59 5.84
C THR A 151 1.30 11.81 6.76
N LEU A 152 2.14 11.76 7.80
CA LEU A 152 2.39 12.91 8.67
C LEU A 152 2.91 14.10 7.88
N ALA A 153 3.95 13.90 7.06
CA ALA A 153 4.53 14.95 6.25
C ALA A 153 3.49 15.58 5.30
N LYS A 154 2.70 14.75 4.62
CA LYS A 154 1.59 15.23 3.77
C LYS A 154 0.51 15.95 4.55
N ALA A 155 0.23 15.54 5.78
CA ALA A 155 -0.72 16.23 6.66
C ALA A 155 -0.20 17.62 7.06
N LEU A 156 1.08 17.72 7.42
CA LEU A 156 1.73 18.99 7.77
C LEU A 156 1.75 19.96 6.58
N VAL A 157 2.15 19.50 5.40
CA VAL A 157 2.11 20.30 4.15
C VAL A 157 0.68 20.78 3.87
N ALA A 158 -0.32 19.91 4.00
CA ALA A 158 -1.70 20.31 3.79
C ALA A 158 -2.17 21.38 4.79
N LYS A 159 -1.80 21.27 6.07
CA LYS A 159 -2.11 22.27 7.09
C LYS A 159 -1.48 23.65 6.81
N GLU A 160 -0.26 23.66 6.30
CA GLU A 160 0.43 24.89 5.91
C GLU A 160 -0.24 25.51 4.68
N LYS A 161 -0.52 24.71 3.65
CA LYS A 161 -1.10 25.14 2.38
C LYS A 161 -2.54 25.62 2.50
N TYR A 162 -3.32 24.98 3.37
CA TYR A 162 -4.75 25.26 3.55
C TYR A 162 -5.08 25.85 4.93
N LYS A 163 -4.17 26.67 5.46
CA LYS A 163 -4.34 27.29 6.78
C LYS A 163 -5.70 27.97 6.93
N GLY A 164 -6.39 27.66 8.02
CA GLY A 164 -7.73 28.24 8.33
C GLY A 164 -8.89 27.62 7.57
N LYS A 165 -8.66 26.58 6.74
CA LYS A 165 -9.73 25.84 6.06
C LYS A 165 -9.92 24.47 6.70
N GLU A 166 -11.13 23.93 6.62
CA GLU A 166 -11.37 22.53 6.91
C GLU A 166 -10.68 21.67 5.82
N ILE A 167 -9.88 20.68 6.24
CA ILE A 167 -9.19 19.79 5.32
C ILE A 167 -9.91 18.45 5.34
N ILE A 168 -10.46 18.08 4.19
CA ILE A 168 -11.12 16.79 3.99
C ILE A 168 -10.38 16.05 2.87
N LYS A 169 -10.00 14.80 3.12
CA LYS A 169 -9.32 13.93 2.17
C LYS A 169 -10.06 12.61 2.00
N VAL A 170 -9.75 11.87 0.97
CA VAL A 170 -10.19 10.47 0.80
C VAL A 170 -9.01 9.54 1.00
N ALA A 171 -9.25 8.39 1.63
CA ALA A 171 -8.27 7.31 1.67
C ALA A 171 -8.91 5.99 1.26
N GLY A 172 -8.18 5.18 0.50
CA GLY A 172 -8.66 3.90 -0.01
C GLY A 172 -7.55 2.88 -0.18
N ARG A 173 -7.94 1.65 -0.49
CA ARG A 173 -7.00 0.54 -0.68
C ARG A 173 -7.51 -0.51 -1.66
N GLU A 174 -6.58 -1.29 -2.21
CA GLU A 174 -6.84 -2.55 -2.88
C GLU A 174 -6.56 -3.76 -1.97
N VAL A 175 -6.73 -4.95 -2.51
CA VAL A 175 -6.45 -6.23 -1.80
C VAL A 175 -4.95 -6.52 -1.86
N ARG A 176 -4.19 -6.12 -0.84
CA ARG A 176 -2.78 -6.49 -0.63
C ARG A 176 -2.53 -6.73 0.84
N TYR A 177 -1.45 -7.45 1.15
CA TYR A 177 -0.99 -7.60 2.53
C TYR A 177 -0.84 -6.23 3.17
N ASN A 178 -1.24 -6.11 4.42
CA ASN A 178 -1.15 -4.90 5.24
C ASN A 178 -1.87 -3.66 4.67
N SER A 179 -2.63 -3.77 3.59
CA SER A 179 -3.33 -2.59 3.02
C SER A 179 -4.39 -2.03 3.96
N ASP A 180 -5.04 -2.85 4.75
CA ASP A 180 -5.98 -2.46 5.80
C ASP A 180 -5.29 -1.75 6.96
N LEU A 181 -4.16 -2.28 7.42
CA LEU A 181 -3.31 -1.67 8.44
C LEU A 181 -2.78 -0.31 7.98
N PHE A 182 -2.30 -0.22 6.74
CA PHE A 182 -1.80 1.04 6.19
C PHE A 182 -2.93 2.07 6.01
N LEU A 183 -4.13 1.64 5.59
CA LEU A 183 -5.30 2.52 5.53
C LEU A 183 -5.69 3.04 6.92
N ASP A 184 -5.63 2.18 7.94
CA ASP A 184 -5.89 2.56 9.32
C ASP A 184 -4.87 3.61 9.81
N ALA A 185 -3.58 3.37 9.55
CA ALA A 185 -2.52 4.31 9.88
C ALA A 185 -2.72 5.67 9.21
N ILE A 186 -3.01 5.70 7.90
CA ILE A 186 -3.30 6.94 7.16
C ILE A 186 -4.45 7.70 7.82
N ALA A 187 -5.58 7.05 8.07
CA ALA A 187 -6.75 7.69 8.66
C ALA A 187 -6.45 8.27 10.05
N ARG A 188 -5.77 7.51 10.91
CA ARG A 188 -5.48 7.90 12.29
C ARG A 188 -4.41 9.00 12.39
N ILE A 189 -3.42 9.01 11.50
CA ILE A 189 -2.44 10.10 11.42
C ILE A 189 -3.09 11.38 10.92
N GLN A 190 -3.94 11.28 9.90
CA GLN A 190 -4.67 12.44 9.37
C GLN A 190 -5.60 13.01 10.46
N ALA A 191 -6.35 12.17 11.15
CA ALA A 191 -7.22 12.58 12.26
C ALA A 191 -6.45 13.26 13.40
N ALA A 192 -5.30 12.72 13.81
CA ALA A 192 -4.43 13.35 14.82
C ALA A 192 -3.91 14.74 14.41
N ASN A 193 -3.93 15.04 13.11
CA ASN A 193 -3.56 16.34 12.55
C ASN A 193 -4.76 17.23 12.20
N GLY A 194 -5.98 16.86 12.62
CA GLY A 194 -7.20 17.63 12.38
C GLY A 194 -7.70 17.54 10.93
N ILE A 195 -7.34 16.50 10.19
CA ILE A 195 -7.79 16.25 8.84
C ILE A 195 -8.89 15.19 8.86
N ARG A 196 -10.06 15.52 8.32
CA ARG A 196 -11.14 14.55 8.12
C ARG A 196 -10.82 13.63 6.94
N THR A 197 -10.91 12.33 7.15
CA THR A 197 -10.61 11.34 6.11
C THR A 197 -11.84 10.52 5.79
N LEU A 198 -12.30 10.58 4.55
CA LEU A 198 -13.34 9.70 4.04
C LEU A 198 -12.70 8.34 3.74
N VAL A 199 -13.08 7.33 4.49
CA VAL A 199 -12.64 5.94 4.29
C VAL A 199 -13.84 5.07 3.91
N PRO A 200 -13.66 3.99 3.13
CA PRO A 200 -14.73 3.05 2.87
C PRO A 200 -15.27 2.45 4.17
N LYS A 201 -16.59 2.23 4.22
CA LYS A 201 -17.23 1.55 5.36
C LYS A 201 -16.52 0.22 5.63
N ASP A 202 -16.26 -0.06 6.91
CA ASP A 202 -15.53 -1.24 7.40
C ASP A 202 -14.13 -1.37 6.77
N ARG A 203 -13.53 -0.27 6.33
CA ARG A 203 -12.24 -0.20 5.63
C ARG A 203 -12.12 -1.18 4.44
N LYS A 204 -13.24 -1.43 3.77
CA LYS A 204 -13.29 -2.29 2.58
C LYS A 204 -12.47 -1.73 1.42
N THR A 205 -12.15 -2.59 0.48
CA THR A 205 -11.48 -2.19 -0.76
C THR A 205 -12.41 -1.38 -1.66
N ILE A 206 -11.86 -0.38 -2.30
CA ILE A 206 -12.51 0.37 -3.39
C ILE A 206 -11.56 0.45 -4.58
N PRO A 207 -12.03 0.64 -5.80
CA PRO A 207 -11.16 0.93 -6.93
C PRO A 207 -10.49 2.31 -6.80
N ILE A 208 -9.24 2.44 -7.25
CA ILE A 208 -8.51 3.72 -7.18
C ILE A 208 -9.24 4.86 -7.91
N TRP A 209 -9.86 4.56 -9.05
CA TRP A 209 -10.61 5.56 -9.81
C TRP A 209 -11.83 6.10 -9.04
N LEU A 210 -12.40 5.31 -8.10
CA LEU A 210 -13.47 5.80 -7.23
C LEU A 210 -12.90 6.81 -6.21
N ALA A 211 -11.73 6.53 -5.62
CA ALA A 211 -11.07 7.49 -4.73
C ALA A 211 -10.71 8.79 -5.47
N SER A 212 -10.18 8.67 -6.68
CA SER A 212 -9.89 9.79 -7.58
C SER A 212 -11.15 10.60 -7.90
N PHE A 213 -12.23 9.91 -8.30
CA PHE A 213 -13.51 10.56 -8.60
C PHE A 213 -14.12 11.26 -7.38
N LEU A 214 -14.05 10.66 -6.20
CA LEU A 214 -14.53 11.28 -4.96
C LEU A 214 -13.73 12.53 -4.60
N ALA A 215 -12.40 12.50 -4.76
CA ALA A 215 -11.57 13.68 -4.53
C ALA A 215 -12.01 14.85 -5.41
N PHE A 216 -12.20 14.61 -6.70
CA PHE A 216 -12.68 15.62 -7.65
C PHE A 216 -14.14 16.04 -7.42
N LYS A 217 -15.07 15.07 -7.30
CA LYS A 217 -16.51 15.34 -7.28
C LYS A 217 -17.00 16.02 -6.00
N LEU A 218 -16.32 15.76 -4.88
CA LEU A 218 -16.68 16.31 -3.57
C LEU A 218 -15.77 17.48 -3.16
N ASP A 219 -14.95 18.01 -4.09
CA ASP A 219 -14.01 19.11 -3.84
C ASP A 219 -13.09 18.85 -2.64
N LEU A 220 -12.63 17.57 -2.50
CA LEU A 220 -11.73 17.21 -1.42
C LEU A 220 -10.33 17.76 -1.68
N LEU A 221 -9.56 17.98 -0.62
CA LEU A 221 -8.18 18.46 -0.74
C LEU A 221 -7.18 17.32 -1.02
N GLY A 222 -7.61 16.35 -1.82
CA GLY A 222 -6.81 15.22 -2.28
C GLY A 222 -7.11 13.91 -1.54
N GLY A 223 -6.17 12.97 -1.61
CA GLY A 223 -6.34 11.66 -1.00
C GLY A 223 -5.09 10.81 -1.02
N GLU A 224 -5.17 9.64 -0.38
CA GLU A 224 -4.13 8.62 -0.36
C GLU A 224 -4.75 7.26 -0.69
N TYR A 225 -4.12 6.53 -1.60
CA TYR A 225 -4.62 5.21 -2.00
C TYR A 225 -3.50 4.17 -1.95
N ILE A 226 -3.77 3.02 -1.33
CA ILE A 226 -2.79 1.97 -1.13
C ILE A 226 -2.91 0.96 -2.26
N THR A 227 -1.89 0.93 -3.12
CA THR A 227 -1.78 0.01 -4.25
C THR A 227 -0.37 0.02 -4.83
N SER A 228 0.14 -1.15 -5.17
CA SER A 228 1.34 -1.32 -5.99
C SER A 228 1.00 -1.56 -7.47
N SER A 229 -0.22 -1.28 -7.90
CA SER A 229 -0.70 -1.51 -9.28
C SER A 229 -0.48 -2.95 -9.75
N HIS A 230 0.51 -3.19 -10.61
CA HIS A 230 0.90 -4.49 -11.14
C HIS A 230 2.11 -5.12 -10.41
N GLY A 231 2.50 -4.57 -9.26
CA GLY A 231 3.56 -5.16 -8.45
C GLY A 231 3.17 -6.55 -7.91
N ILE A 232 4.17 -7.40 -7.66
CA ILE A 232 3.96 -8.70 -7.03
C ILE A 232 3.35 -8.56 -5.64
N SER A 233 2.78 -9.62 -5.08
CA SER A 233 2.01 -9.62 -3.83
C SER A 233 2.76 -9.07 -2.63
N VAL A 234 4.06 -9.35 -2.53
CA VAL A 234 4.90 -8.86 -1.42
C VAL A 234 5.23 -7.36 -1.51
N LYS A 235 4.89 -6.69 -2.61
CA LYS A 235 5.06 -5.24 -2.76
C LYS A 235 3.77 -4.51 -2.46
N ASN A 236 3.92 -3.35 -1.84
CA ASN A 236 2.83 -2.39 -1.70
C ASN A 236 3.34 -0.98 -2.04
N ALA A 237 2.45 -0.02 -2.08
CA ALA A 237 2.77 1.38 -2.32
C ALA A 237 1.64 2.29 -1.84
N THR A 238 1.93 3.58 -1.71
CA THR A 238 0.91 4.62 -1.68
C THR A 238 0.84 5.30 -3.04
N LYS A 239 -0.34 5.76 -3.40
CA LYS A 239 -0.57 6.71 -4.48
C LYS A 239 -1.26 7.93 -3.89
N ASP A 240 -0.64 9.07 -4.10
CA ASP A 240 -1.11 10.33 -3.57
C ASP A 240 -1.95 11.03 -4.63
N LEU A 241 -3.13 11.50 -4.24
CA LEU A 241 -4.09 12.17 -5.10
C LEU A 241 -4.18 13.65 -4.70
N ASN A 242 -4.15 14.54 -5.69
CA ASN A 242 -4.39 15.96 -5.48
C ASN A 242 -5.90 16.28 -5.48
N CYS A 243 -6.25 17.54 -5.29
CA CYS A 243 -7.64 17.99 -5.25
C CYS A 243 -8.40 17.81 -6.57
N GLN A 244 -7.71 17.59 -7.67
CA GLN A 244 -8.33 17.26 -8.97
C GLN A 244 -8.55 15.76 -9.16
N GLY A 245 -8.20 14.94 -8.17
CA GLY A 245 -8.24 13.49 -8.25
C GLY A 245 -7.11 12.87 -9.08
N SER A 246 -6.18 13.66 -9.56
CA SER A 246 -5.00 13.19 -10.28
C SER A 246 -3.92 12.71 -9.30
N GLN A 247 -3.05 11.79 -9.76
CA GLN A 247 -1.88 11.44 -8.97
C GLN A 247 -0.94 12.65 -8.85
N TYR A 248 -0.22 12.72 -7.72
CA TYR A 248 0.78 13.76 -7.50
C TYR A 248 1.80 13.80 -8.64
N LEU A 249 2.13 15.01 -9.06
CA LEU A 249 3.30 15.28 -9.90
C LEU A 249 4.59 15.25 -9.04
N PRO A 250 5.76 15.16 -9.66
CA PRO A 250 7.03 15.18 -8.94
C PRO A 250 7.17 16.38 -7.99
N GLU A 251 6.71 17.56 -8.39
CA GLU A 251 6.77 18.78 -7.58
C GLU A 251 5.93 18.65 -6.30
N GLU A 252 4.72 18.11 -6.43
CA GLU A 252 3.83 17.86 -5.27
C GLU A 252 4.43 16.78 -4.35
N SER A 253 5.08 15.77 -4.92
CA SER A 253 5.77 14.74 -4.13
C SER A 253 6.96 15.31 -3.38
N MET A 254 7.69 16.24 -3.96
CA MET A 254 8.83 16.90 -3.30
C MET A 254 8.42 17.78 -2.12
N GLU A 255 7.20 18.33 -2.08
CA GLU A 255 6.69 19.07 -0.92
C GLU A 255 6.74 18.22 0.36
N PHE A 256 6.20 17.01 0.33
CA PHE A 256 6.20 16.15 1.52
C PHE A 256 7.56 15.46 1.77
N VAL A 257 8.34 15.20 0.72
CA VAL A 257 9.71 14.70 0.89
C VAL A 257 10.57 15.71 1.65
N ASN A 258 10.48 16.98 1.31
CA ASN A 258 11.17 18.05 2.05
C ASN A 258 10.68 18.12 3.51
N LYS A 259 9.37 17.93 3.74
CA LYS A 259 8.81 17.91 5.09
C LYS A 259 9.31 16.71 5.92
N ILE A 260 9.52 15.55 5.31
CA ILE A 260 10.15 14.41 5.99
C ILE A 260 11.59 14.76 6.39
N GLN A 261 12.34 15.45 5.52
CA GLN A 261 13.69 15.89 5.86
C GLN A 261 13.69 16.86 7.05
N GLU A 262 12.74 17.80 7.09
CA GLU A 262 12.57 18.68 8.24
C GLU A 262 12.31 17.91 9.55
N ILE A 263 11.47 16.86 9.51
CA ILE A 263 11.21 15.98 10.65
C ILE A 263 12.51 15.28 11.09
N PHE A 264 13.32 14.80 10.14
CA PHE A 264 14.59 14.14 10.46
C PHE A 264 15.61 15.12 11.05
N ASP A 265 15.71 16.33 10.50
CA ASP A 265 16.60 17.38 11.01
C ASP A 265 16.22 17.78 12.44
N GLU A 266 14.90 17.90 12.71
CA GLU A 266 14.38 18.15 14.06
C GLU A 266 14.69 16.98 15.01
N THR A 267 14.48 15.74 14.54
CA THR A 267 14.79 14.53 15.31
C THR A 267 16.27 14.45 15.65
N ASN A 268 17.17 14.72 14.70
CA ASN A 268 18.61 14.77 14.94
C ASN A 268 19.00 15.84 15.95
N LYS A 269 18.35 17.00 15.90
CA LYS A 269 18.64 18.13 16.79
C LYS A 269 18.13 17.88 18.23
N LYS A 270 16.91 17.33 18.37
CA LYS A 270 16.25 17.16 19.66
C LYS A 270 16.45 15.76 20.28
N GLY A 271 16.93 14.80 19.50
CA GLY A 271 17.05 13.39 19.86
C GLY A 271 15.80 12.57 19.58
N ILE A 272 14.62 13.18 19.62
CA ILE A 272 13.32 12.55 19.38
C ILE A 272 12.37 13.46 18.62
N TYR A 273 11.35 12.83 17.98
CA TYR A 273 10.19 13.49 17.42
C TYR A 273 8.94 12.66 17.77
N GLU A 274 7.94 13.28 18.38
CA GLU A 274 6.71 12.60 18.78
C GLU A 274 5.64 12.67 17.68
N ILE A 275 5.10 11.53 17.31
CA ILE A 275 4.05 11.38 16.30
C ILE A 275 2.79 10.87 16.98
N LYS A 276 1.76 11.70 17.05
CA LYS A 276 0.45 11.34 17.61
C LYS A 276 -0.35 10.50 16.61
N ILE A 277 -0.95 9.45 17.11
CA ILE A 277 -1.86 8.56 16.38
C ILE A 277 -3.23 8.62 17.08
N ALA A 278 -4.24 9.12 16.39
CA ALA A 278 -5.59 9.24 16.95
C ALA A 278 -6.22 7.89 17.23
N ALA A 279 -7.25 7.86 18.07
CA ALA A 279 -8.07 6.68 18.26
C ALA A 279 -8.76 6.26 16.95
N LYS A 280 -9.04 4.96 16.79
CA LYS A 280 -9.57 4.39 15.54
C LYS A 280 -10.93 4.91 15.12
N ASN A 281 -11.75 5.32 16.09
CA ASN A 281 -13.12 5.81 15.89
C ASN A 281 -13.26 7.31 16.14
N ASN A 282 -12.17 8.04 15.98
CA ASN A 282 -12.15 9.47 16.16
C ASN A 282 -12.51 10.24 14.86
#